data_b455947b37654d43e1f0ea24847aa1e9
#
_entry.id   b455947b37654d43e1f0ea24847aa1e9
#
_cell.length_a   1.000
_cell.length_b   1.000
_cell.length_c   1.000
_cell.angle_alpha   90.00
_cell.angle_beta   90.00
_cell.angle_gamma   90.00
#
_symmetry.space_group_name_H-M   'P 1'
#
loop_
_entity.id
_entity.type
_entity.pdbx_description
1 polymer ?
#
loop_
_entity_poly.entity_id
_entity_poly.type
_entity_poly.pdbx_seq_one_letter_code
_entity_poly.pdbx_strand_id
1 'polypeptide(L)'
;GDVYKRQVLLDDHQNDVAERTRQLAENLGLAPEFSEALELAAKYHDEGKRDLRFQQMLGADPDAEALAKSGHRSVAEAYRARSRSALPRGWRHEQLSALMVAASPEKMGEHRDLVLRIIGCSHGHGRFSFDHDAGFLLKEGYQPEGTDYEALKEQATRLFNVGYWDNLMEQTSR
;
A
#
# COMPACT_ATOMS: atom_id res chain seq x y z
N GLY A 1 -19.58 1.66 28.69
CA GLY A 1 -19.21 0.38 28.16
C GLY A 1 -18.01 0.49 27.24
N ASP A 2 -17.03 -0.33 27.50
CA ASP A 2 -15.82 -0.36 26.68
C ASP A 2 -16.16 -0.86 25.27
N VAL A 3 -16.30 0.05 24.33
CA VAL A 3 -16.36 -0.32 22.93
C VAL A 3 -14.92 -0.62 22.47
N TYR A 4 -14.50 -1.86 22.64
CA TYR A 4 -13.30 -2.33 21.97
C TYR A 4 -13.54 -2.22 20.47
N LYS A 5 -12.82 -1.32 19.82
CA LYS A 5 -12.74 -1.36 18.37
C LYS A 5 -12.09 -2.70 18.00
N ARG A 6 -12.86 -3.55 17.33
CA ARG A 6 -12.39 -4.83 16.85
C ARG A 6 -11.16 -4.62 15.98
N GLN A 7 -10.08 -5.33 16.28
CA GLN A 7 -8.89 -5.34 15.43
C GLN A 7 -9.26 -5.96 14.08
N VAL A 8 -8.89 -5.27 13.01
CA VAL A 8 -9.09 -5.75 11.64
C VAL A 8 -7.74 -6.20 11.10
N LEU A 9 -7.64 -7.48 10.74
CA LEU A 9 -6.44 -8.02 10.14
C LEU A 9 -6.29 -7.53 8.71
N LEU A 10 -5.05 -7.23 8.32
CA LEU A 10 -4.76 -6.72 6.98
C LEU A 10 -5.16 -7.72 5.90
N ASP A 11 -4.87 -9.02 6.08
CA ASP A 11 -5.24 -10.06 5.11
C ASP A 11 -6.75 -10.12 4.90
N ASP A 12 -7.53 -10.08 5.96
CA ASP A 12 -9.00 -10.08 5.89
C ASP A 12 -9.52 -8.83 5.19
N HIS A 13 -8.95 -7.68 5.53
CA HIS A 13 -9.32 -6.41 4.91
C HIS A 13 -9.03 -6.42 3.41
N GLN A 14 -7.86 -6.90 3.00
CA GLN A 14 -7.48 -6.99 1.59
C GLN A 14 -8.43 -7.89 0.81
N ASN A 15 -8.80 -9.04 1.35
CA ASN A 15 -9.74 -9.96 0.71
C ASN A 15 -11.15 -9.36 0.61
N ASP A 16 -11.62 -8.68 1.65
CA ASP A 16 -12.92 -8.02 1.65
C ASP A 16 -13.00 -6.90 0.62
N VAL A 17 -11.98 -6.06 0.53
CA VAL A 17 -11.94 -4.96 -0.43
C VAL A 17 -11.86 -5.50 -1.86
N ALA A 18 -11.07 -6.53 -2.11
CA ALA A 18 -10.98 -7.17 -3.41
C ALA A 18 -12.34 -7.74 -3.86
N GLU A 19 -13.02 -8.44 -2.97
CA GLU A 19 -14.34 -9.04 -3.27
C GLU A 19 -15.40 -7.98 -3.56
N ARG A 20 -15.46 -6.91 -2.76
CA ARG A 20 -16.39 -5.79 -3.00
C ARG A 20 -16.12 -5.11 -4.33
N THR A 21 -14.85 -4.92 -4.66
CA THR A 21 -14.43 -4.29 -5.91
C THR A 21 -14.82 -5.17 -7.10
N ARG A 22 -14.62 -6.48 -7.01
CA ARG A 22 -15.03 -7.44 -8.03
C ARG A 22 -16.53 -7.38 -8.28
N GLN A 23 -17.33 -7.41 -7.22
CA GLN A 23 -18.80 -7.33 -7.32
C GLN A 23 -19.25 -6.02 -7.95
N LEU A 24 -18.66 -4.90 -7.54
CA LEU A 24 -18.99 -3.59 -8.09
C LEU A 24 -18.65 -3.51 -9.57
N ALA A 25 -17.48 -4.01 -9.96
CA ALA A 25 -17.05 -4.03 -11.35
C ALA A 25 -17.99 -4.88 -12.25
N GLU A 26 -18.42 -6.05 -11.74
CA GLU A 26 -19.40 -6.89 -12.41
C GLU A 26 -20.74 -6.17 -12.58
N ASN A 27 -21.23 -5.54 -11.50
CA ASN A 27 -22.50 -4.81 -11.52
C ASN A 27 -22.49 -3.62 -12.51
N LEU A 28 -21.32 -2.99 -12.68
CA LEU A 28 -21.14 -1.89 -13.62
C LEU A 28 -20.87 -2.37 -15.06
N GLY A 29 -20.74 -3.67 -15.27
CA GLY A 29 -20.48 -4.23 -16.60
C GLY A 29 -19.12 -3.88 -17.18
N LEU A 30 -18.11 -3.69 -16.31
CA LEU A 30 -16.76 -3.38 -16.76
C LEU A 30 -16.14 -4.57 -17.51
N ALA A 31 -15.30 -4.27 -18.50
CA ALA A 31 -14.56 -5.30 -19.23
C ALA A 31 -13.73 -6.16 -18.23
N PRO A 32 -13.63 -7.48 -18.45
CA PRO A 32 -12.92 -8.38 -17.52
C PRO A 32 -11.50 -7.96 -17.18
N GLU A 33 -10.77 -7.40 -18.13
CA GLU A 33 -9.40 -6.92 -17.96
C GLU A 33 -9.34 -5.75 -16.97
N PHE A 34 -10.26 -4.80 -17.08
CA PHE A 34 -10.38 -3.70 -16.14
C PHE A 34 -10.83 -4.18 -14.76
N SER A 35 -11.76 -5.11 -14.71
CA SER A 35 -12.22 -5.70 -13.44
C SER A 35 -11.08 -6.38 -12.70
N GLU A 36 -10.23 -7.13 -13.40
CA GLU A 36 -9.05 -7.76 -12.82
C GLU A 36 -8.06 -6.74 -12.27
N ALA A 37 -7.74 -5.70 -13.05
CA ALA A 37 -6.81 -4.66 -12.63
C ALA A 37 -7.32 -3.92 -11.38
N LEU A 38 -8.61 -3.58 -11.34
CA LEU A 38 -9.24 -2.93 -10.19
C LEU A 38 -9.23 -3.84 -8.96
N GLU A 39 -9.55 -5.11 -9.12
CA GLU A 39 -9.54 -6.09 -8.02
C GLU A 39 -8.15 -6.24 -7.42
N LEU A 40 -7.12 -6.40 -8.26
CA LEU A 40 -5.73 -6.51 -7.80
C LEU A 40 -5.25 -5.23 -7.11
N ALA A 41 -5.54 -4.08 -7.70
CA ALA A 41 -5.18 -2.81 -7.09
C ALA A 41 -5.89 -2.60 -5.75
N ALA A 42 -7.17 -2.93 -5.67
CA ALA A 42 -7.93 -2.87 -4.43
C ALA A 42 -7.37 -3.81 -3.36
N LYS A 43 -7.02 -5.03 -3.75
CA LYS A 43 -6.43 -6.01 -2.82
C LYS A 43 -5.12 -5.51 -2.22
N TYR A 44 -4.25 -4.92 -3.03
CA TYR A 44 -2.88 -4.60 -2.63
C TYR A 44 -2.62 -3.12 -2.34
N HIS A 45 -3.63 -2.26 -2.36
CA HIS A 45 -3.43 -0.82 -2.12
C HIS A 45 -2.88 -0.51 -0.71
N ASP A 46 -3.12 -1.38 0.25
CA ASP A 46 -2.65 -1.27 1.63
C ASP A 46 -1.44 -2.17 1.95
N GLU A 47 -0.83 -2.80 0.94
CA GLU A 47 0.29 -3.72 1.14
C GLU A 47 1.45 -3.08 1.91
N GLY A 48 1.71 -1.79 1.69
CA GLY A 48 2.74 -1.03 2.40
C GLY A 48 2.54 -0.91 3.90
N LYS A 49 1.33 -1.17 4.39
CA LYS A 49 1.07 -1.23 5.84
C LYS A 49 1.77 -2.37 6.54
N ARG A 50 2.30 -3.35 5.79
CA ARG A 50 3.10 -4.46 6.34
C ARG A 50 4.48 -4.03 6.84
N ASP A 51 4.94 -2.82 6.50
CA ASP A 51 6.17 -2.27 7.08
C ASP A 51 6.08 -2.32 8.60
N LEU A 52 7.12 -2.85 9.25
CA LEU A 52 7.06 -3.09 10.69
C LEU A 52 6.99 -1.79 11.50
N ARG A 53 7.54 -0.68 10.97
CA ARG A 53 7.39 0.63 11.62
C ARG A 53 5.92 1.08 11.60
N PHE A 54 5.22 0.81 10.51
CA PHE A 54 3.79 1.12 10.40
C PHE A 54 2.98 0.24 11.34
N GLN A 55 3.26 -1.06 11.41
CA GLN A 55 2.59 -1.97 12.33
C GLN A 55 2.83 -1.60 13.80
N GLN A 56 4.05 -1.20 14.16
CA GLN A 56 4.35 -0.69 15.50
C GLN A 56 3.53 0.58 15.80
N MET A 57 3.40 1.47 14.84
CA MET A 57 2.57 2.67 14.98
C MET A 57 1.10 2.33 15.25
N LEU A 58 0.58 1.27 14.62
CA LEU A 58 -0.78 0.79 14.85
C LEU A 58 -0.95 0.08 16.21
N GLY A 59 0.13 -0.20 16.91
CA GLY A 59 0.12 -0.93 18.18
C GLY A 59 0.03 -2.45 17.99
N ALA A 60 0.41 -2.97 16.83
CA ALA A 60 0.43 -4.40 16.58
C ALA A 60 1.55 -5.08 17.37
N ASP A 61 1.29 -6.30 17.86
CA ASP A 61 2.31 -7.18 18.40
C ASP A 61 3.26 -7.59 17.27
N PRO A 62 4.60 -7.51 17.48
CA PRO A 62 5.59 -7.89 16.47
C PRO A 62 5.44 -9.31 15.91
N ASP A 63 4.94 -10.23 16.74
CA ASP A 63 4.77 -11.64 16.38
C ASP A 63 3.36 -11.96 15.84
N ALA A 64 2.46 -10.99 15.82
CA ALA A 64 1.09 -11.17 15.37
C ALA A 64 0.93 -10.84 13.89
N GLU A 65 -0.20 -11.27 13.32
CA GLU A 65 -0.59 -10.89 11.97
C GLU A 65 -0.77 -9.38 11.81
N ALA A 66 -0.45 -8.87 10.62
CA ALA A 66 -0.52 -7.44 10.34
C ALA A 66 -1.96 -6.89 10.47
N LEU A 67 -2.07 -5.69 11.04
CA LEU A 67 -3.33 -4.98 11.23
C LEU A 67 -3.59 -4.00 10.08
N ALA A 68 -4.86 -3.86 9.69
CA ALA A 68 -5.30 -2.88 8.71
C ALA A 68 -5.60 -1.51 9.35
N LYS A 69 -5.96 -1.50 10.63
CA LYS A 69 -6.36 -0.30 11.37
C LYS A 69 -5.79 -0.32 12.78
N SER A 70 -5.53 0.88 13.32
CA SER A 70 -5.12 1.03 14.71
C SER A 70 -6.26 0.73 15.67
N GLY A 71 -5.91 0.28 16.90
CA GLY A 71 -6.83 0.24 18.01
C GLY A 71 -6.94 1.57 18.76
N HIS A 72 -6.38 2.66 18.23
CA HIS A 72 -6.40 3.97 18.88
C HIS A 72 -7.82 4.51 19.01
N ARG A 73 -8.16 4.99 20.22
CA ARG A 73 -9.50 5.41 20.58
C ARG A 73 -9.85 6.84 20.14
N SER A 74 -8.80 7.65 19.81
CA SER A 74 -8.99 9.05 19.47
C SER A 74 -7.98 9.52 18.42
N VAL A 75 -8.31 10.63 17.77
CA VAL A 75 -7.42 11.31 16.82
C VAL A 75 -6.11 11.74 17.51
N ALA A 76 -6.21 12.19 18.78
CA ALA A 76 -5.04 12.58 19.56
C ALA A 76 -4.09 11.40 19.83
N GLU A 77 -4.61 10.22 20.14
CA GLU A 77 -3.80 9.00 20.29
C GLU A 77 -3.13 8.62 18.97
N ALA A 78 -3.87 8.65 17.87
CA ALA A 78 -3.33 8.37 16.55
C ALA A 78 -2.20 9.33 16.18
N TYR A 79 -2.38 10.62 16.44
CA TYR A 79 -1.36 11.63 16.22
C TYR A 79 -0.10 11.38 17.05
N ARG A 80 -0.27 11.09 18.33
CA ARG A 80 0.87 10.76 19.22
C ARG A 80 1.61 9.51 18.75
N ALA A 81 0.88 8.47 18.36
CA ALA A 81 1.47 7.25 17.83
C ALA A 81 2.29 7.53 16.57
N ARG A 82 1.76 8.36 15.66
CA ARG A 82 2.49 8.78 14.46
C ARG A 82 3.75 9.56 14.81
N SER A 83 3.67 10.50 15.73
CA SER A 83 4.80 11.32 16.16
C SER A 83 5.91 10.52 16.83
N ARG A 84 5.56 9.41 17.48
CA ARG A 84 6.52 8.50 18.13
C ARG A 84 7.02 7.39 17.22
N SER A 85 6.42 7.24 16.05
CA SER A 85 6.79 6.18 15.12
C SER A 85 8.17 6.41 14.53
N ALA A 86 8.81 5.32 14.10
CA ALA A 86 10.08 5.37 13.38
C ALA A 86 9.92 5.78 11.91
N LEU A 87 8.69 6.09 11.47
CA LEU A 87 8.40 6.50 10.10
C LEU A 87 8.84 7.94 9.87
N PRO A 88 9.54 8.23 8.77
CA PRO A 88 9.91 9.60 8.41
C PRO A 88 8.66 10.46 8.19
N ARG A 89 8.80 11.77 8.42
CA ARG A 89 7.75 12.72 8.09
C ARG A 89 7.46 12.68 6.59
N GLY A 90 6.19 12.56 6.23
CA GLY A 90 5.77 12.46 4.84
C GLY A 90 5.82 11.06 4.24
N TRP A 91 6.25 10.05 4.99
CA TRP A 91 6.19 8.66 4.56
C TRP A 91 4.75 8.24 4.31
N ARG A 92 4.53 7.50 3.22
CA ARG A 92 3.19 7.07 2.82
C ARG A 92 3.17 5.60 2.46
N HIS A 93 2.20 4.89 3.01
CA HIS A 93 2.06 3.46 2.76
C HIS A 93 1.65 3.15 1.31
N GLU A 94 0.91 4.03 0.64
CA GLU A 94 0.53 3.80 -0.76
C GLU A 94 1.74 3.78 -1.70
N GLN A 95 2.76 4.58 -1.42
CA GLN A 95 4.01 4.55 -2.17
C GLN A 95 4.75 3.22 -1.96
N LEU A 96 4.84 2.76 -0.72
CA LEU A 96 5.44 1.47 -0.42
C LEU A 96 4.60 0.32 -0.99
N SER A 97 3.28 0.43 -0.99
CA SER A 97 2.39 -0.56 -1.61
C SER A 97 2.69 -0.71 -3.09
N ALA A 98 2.81 0.39 -3.83
CA ALA A 98 3.19 0.36 -5.25
C ALA A 98 4.55 -0.31 -5.45
N LEU A 99 5.52 -0.01 -4.60
CA LEU A 99 6.84 -0.64 -4.66
C LEU A 99 6.78 -2.15 -4.43
N MET A 100 6.09 -2.58 -3.38
CA MET A 100 5.99 -4.01 -3.03
C MET A 100 5.29 -4.81 -4.12
N VAL A 101 4.25 -4.23 -4.71
CA VAL A 101 3.53 -4.86 -5.83
C VAL A 101 4.40 -4.91 -7.08
N ALA A 102 5.14 -3.84 -7.39
CA ALA A 102 6.07 -3.83 -8.53
C ALA A 102 7.17 -4.89 -8.40
N ALA A 103 7.58 -5.20 -7.16
CA ALA A 103 8.56 -6.26 -6.88
C ALA A 103 7.96 -7.68 -6.93
N SER A 104 6.65 -7.82 -7.06
CA SER A 104 5.93 -9.09 -7.06
C SER A 104 5.04 -9.19 -8.30
N PRO A 105 5.58 -9.64 -9.44
CA PRO A 105 4.83 -9.66 -10.71
C PRO A 105 3.48 -10.38 -10.65
N GLU A 106 3.36 -11.40 -9.82
CA GLU A 106 2.11 -12.17 -9.63
C GLU A 106 0.96 -11.33 -9.04
N LYS A 107 1.28 -10.20 -8.39
CA LYS A 107 0.29 -9.30 -7.80
C LYS A 107 -0.25 -8.26 -8.80
N MET A 108 0.33 -8.17 -9.98
CA MET A 108 -0.01 -7.14 -10.96
C MET A 108 -0.95 -7.63 -12.07
N GLY A 109 -0.99 -8.93 -12.35
CA GLY A 109 -1.73 -9.46 -13.48
C GLY A 109 -1.19 -8.93 -14.82
N GLU A 110 -2.07 -8.81 -15.82
CA GLU A 110 -1.69 -8.40 -17.17
C GLU A 110 -1.56 -6.87 -17.35
N HIS A 111 -2.23 -6.09 -16.51
CA HIS A 111 -2.28 -4.62 -16.60
C HIS A 111 -1.42 -3.96 -15.53
N ARG A 112 -0.12 -4.27 -15.54
CA ARG A 112 0.87 -3.80 -14.57
C ARG A 112 0.81 -2.30 -14.30
N ASP A 113 0.88 -1.50 -15.34
CA ASP A 113 0.98 -0.04 -15.21
C ASP A 113 -0.29 0.56 -14.59
N LEU A 114 -1.45 0.03 -14.99
CA LEU A 114 -2.73 0.47 -14.44
C LEU A 114 -2.86 0.12 -12.96
N VAL A 115 -2.48 -1.11 -12.57
CA VAL A 115 -2.50 -1.56 -11.17
C VAL A 115 -1.60 -0.67 -10.30
N LEU A 116 -0.37 -0.42 -10.73
CA LEU A 116 0.58 0.43 -10.01
C LEU A 116 0.07 1.87 -9.85
N ARG A 117 -0.51 2.43 -10.92
CA ARG A 117 -1.09 3.77 -10.88
C ARG A 117 -2.22 3.87 -9.87
N ILE A 118 -3.17 2.93 -9.91
CA ILE A 118 -4.32 2.94 -8.99
C ILE A 118 -3.83 2.85 -7.55
N ILE A 119 -2.88 1.97 -7.25
CA ILE A 119 -2.30 1.81 -5.92
C ILE A 119 -1.62 3.11 -5.47
N GLY A 120 -0.76 3.68 -6.29
CA GLY A 120 -0.01 4.89 -5.95
C GLY A 120 -0.87 6.13 -5.74
N CYS A 121 -2.07 6.15 -6.33
CA CYS A 121 -3.00 7.27 -6.23
C CYS A 121 -4.15 7.05 -5.24
N SER A 122 -4.18 5.91 -4.54
CA SER A 122 -5.36 5.47 -3.76
C SER A 122 -5.69 6.35 -2.55
N HIS A 123 -4.72 7.05 -1.98
CA HIS A 123 -4.91 7.90 -0.79
C HIS A 123 -4.52 9.35 -1.01
N GLY A 124 -4.52 9.82 -2.22
CA GLY A 124 -4.10 11.17 -2.50
C GLY A 124 -4.88 11.80 -3.62
N HIS A 125 -4.74 13.10 -3.76
CA HIS A 125 -5.31 13.88 -4.84
C HIS A 125 -4.53 13.68 -6.15
N GLY A 126 -4.38 12.44 -6.59
CA GLY A 126 -3.71 12.12 -7.86
C GLY A 126 -2.29 12.68 -7.95
N ARG A 127 -1.39 12.24 -7.06
CA ARG A 127 0.00 12.69 -7.08
C ARG A 127 0.70 12.24 -8.36
N PHE A 128 1.18 13.19 -9.10
CA PHE A 128 1.92 12.93 -10.34
C PHE A 128 3.37 12.52 -10.09
N SER A 129 3.91 12.77 -8.90
CA SER A 129 5.27 12.38 -8.54
C SER A 129 5.37 12.06 -7.04
N PHE A 130 6.34 11.22 -6.69
CA PHE A 130 6.76 11.00 -5.32
C PHE A 130 8.12 11.68 -5.12
N ASP A 131 8.22 12.55 -4.13
CA ASP A 131 9.41 13.37 -3.87
C ASP A 131 10.53 12.61 -3.15
N HIS A 132 10.38 11.31 -2.92
CA HIS A 132 11.25 10.56 -2.03
C HIS A 132 11.90 9.38 -2.73
N ASP A 133 13.19 9.19 -2.46
CA ASP A 133 13.96 8.05 -2.95
C ASP A 133 13.74 6.78 -2.11
N ALA A 134 14.42 5.70 -2.53
CA ALA A 134 14.36 4.43 -1.85
C ALA A 134 14.84 4.50 -0.38
N GLY A 135 15.82 5.34 -0.08
CA GLY A 135 16.36 5.50 1.28
C GLY A 135 15.37 6.14 2.23
N PHE A 136 14.48 6.98 1.71
CA PHE A 136 13.41 7.56 2.50
C PHE A 136 12.29 6.53 2.79
N LEU A 137 11.96 5.73 1.79
CA LEU A 137 10.82 4.82 1.86
C LEU A 137 11.12 3.55 2.65
N LEU A 138 12.32 3.02 2.50
CA LEU A 138 12.74 1.75 3.07
C LEU A 138 13.74 1.93 4.22
N LYS A 139 13.64 1.04 5.22
CA LYS A 139 14.64 0.90 6.27
C LYS A 139 14.93 -0.57 6.47
N GLU A 140 16.21 -0.95 6.38
CA GLU A 140 16.63 -2.34 6.56
C GLU A 140 16.16 -2.90 7.90
N GLY A 141 15.66 -4.13 7.87
CA GLY A 141 15.15 -4.82 9.06
C GLY A 141 13.68 -4.58 9.36
N TYR A 142 12.98 -3.72 8.59
CA TYR A 142 11.57 -3.40 8.81
C TYR A 142 10.63 -3.95 7.74
N GLN A 143 11.16 -4.77 6.83
CA GLN A 143 10.35 -5.46 5.83
C GLN A 143 9.64 -6.66 6.47
N PRO A 144 8.45 -7.03 5.98
CA PRO A 144 7.79 -8.25 6.42
C PRO A 144 8.64 -9.49 6.09
N GLU A 145 8.43 -10.56 6.87
CA GLU A 145 9.13 -11.83 6.65
C GLU A 145 8.98 -12.31 5.20
N GLY A 146 10.07 -12.83 4.65
CA GLY A 146 10.10 -13.32 3.28
C GLY A 146 10.36 -12.24 2.23
N THR A 147 10.55 -10.98 2.63
CA THR A 147 10.82 -9.87 1.71
C THR A 147 12.31 -9.53 1.69
N ASP A 148 12.88 -9.42 0.49
CA ASP A 148 14.28 -9.07 0.29
C ASP A 148 14.44 -7.54 0.22
N TYR A 149 15.13 -6.96 1.21
CA TYR A 149 15.39 -5.52 1.28
C TYR A 149 16.16 -5.00 0.07
N GLU A 150 17.22 -5.69 -0.36
CA GLU A 150 18.03 -5.25 -1.48
C GLU A 150 17.25 -5.27 -2.80
N ALA A 151 16.41 -6.28 -3.00
CA ALA A 151 15.55 -6.36 -4.17
C ALA A 151 14.51 -5.21 -4.18
N LEU A 152 13.91 -4.90 -3.03
CA LEU A 152 13.00 -3.74 -2.92
C LEU A 152 13.71 -2.43 -3.19
N LYS A 153 14.91 -2.26 -2.67
CA LYS A 153 15.70 -1.05 -2.86
C LYS A 153 16.05 -0.83 -4.34
N GLU A 154 16.46 -1.88 -5.01
CA GLU A 154 16.73 -1.84 -6.45
C GLU A 154 15.47 -1.47 -7.25
N GLN A 155 14.36 -2.11 -6.92
CA GLN A 155 13.07 -1.83 -7.56
C GLN A 155 12.61 -0.40 -7.31
N ALA A 156 12.83 0.15 -6.11
CA ALA A 156 12.47 1.52 -5.78
C ALA A 156 13.27 2.53 -6.62
N THR A 157 14.55 2.27 -6.84
CA THR A 157 15.40 3.10 -7.69
C THR A 157 14.86 3.17 -9.12
N ARG A 158 14.32 2.07 -9.64
CA ARG A 158 13.71 2.02 -10.99
C ARG A 158 12.36 2.72 -11.02
N LEU A 159 11.50 2.43 -10.05
CA LEU A 159 10.10 2.88 -10.03
C LEU A 159 9.99 4.39 -9.79
N PHE A 160 10.80 4.90 -8.87
CA PHE A 160 10.74 6.31 -8.46
C PHE A 160 11.84 7.17 -9.08
N ASN A 161 12.53 6.65 -10.09
CA ASN A 161 13.44 7.44 -10.88
C ASN A 161 12.67 8.55 -11.62
N VAL A 162 13.29 9.73 -11.69
CA VAL A 162 12.72 10.87 -12.43
C VAL A 162 12.41 10.42 -13.86
N GLY A 163 11.15 10.50 -14.23
CA GLY A 163 10.65 10.14 -15.56
C GLY A 163 9.90 8.82 -15.63
N TYR A 164 10.21 7.79 -14.84
CA TYR A 164 9.48 6.52 -14.92
C TYR A 164 8.04 6.68 -14.41
N TRP A 165 7.88 7.24 -13.20
CA TRP A 165 6.55 7.45 -12.62
C TRP A 165 5.74 8.45 -13.44
N ASP A 166 6.36 9.51 -13.91
CA ASP A 166 5.71 10.52 -14.75
C ASP A 166 5.23 9.91 -16.08
N ASN A 167 6.04 9.05 -16.70
CA ASN A 167 5.65 8.31 -17.89
C ASN A 167 4.50 7.35 -17.63
N LEU A 168 4.52 6.66 -16.50
CA LEU A 168 3.45 5.77 -16.08
C LEU A 168 2.13 6.54 -15.96
N MET A 169 2.16 7.69 -15.30
CA MET A 169 0.99 8.55 -15.13
C MET A 169 0.47 9.08 -16.46
N GLU A 170 1.34 9.45 -17.37
CA GLU A 170 0.97 9.91 -18.71
C GLU A 170 0.35 8.79 -19.56
N GLN A 171 0.99 7.62 -19.61
CA GLN A 171 0.51 6.47 -20.41
C GLN A 171 -0.84 5.96 -19.95
N THR A 172 -1.10 5.97 -18.66
CA THR A 172 -2.35 5.43 -18.09
C THR A 172 -3.48 6.45 -18.04
N SER A 173 -3.24 7.72 -18.34
CA SER A 173 -4.28 8.76 -18.42
C SER A 173 -4.91 8.91 -19.82
N ARG A 174 -4.42 8.18 -20.81
CA ARG A 174 -4.95 8.17 -22.18
C ARG A 174 -6.09 7.18 -22.37
#